data_b597af228abd2013a1b488e14dffbaeb
#
_entry.id   b597af228abd2013a1b488e14dffbaeb
#
_cell.length_a   1.000
_cell.length_b   1.000
_cell.length_c   1.000
_cell.angle_alpha   90.00
_cell.angle_beta   90.00
_cell.angle_gamma   90.00
#
_symmetry.space_group_name_H-M   'P 1'
#
loop_
_entity.id
_entity.type
_entity.pdbx_description
1 polymer ?
#
loop_
_entity_poly.entity_id
_entity_poly.type
_entity_poly.pdbx_seq_one_letter_code
_entity_poly.pdbx_strand_id
1 'polypeptide(L)'
;MKNSAHFCFAVLALSAAVSTQAARPVEFTVGSEYYNETYREYEQDGSRLMQQKGNLWSINAGVKYRFNDRHAAKLEGRYSRGKTDYTGSVQYITEDYIDDSASYGSATLKNAPRHAYDIRALYEYTLPINDRFSIAAGAGLGHRVLRDLSSRIDPNDYDRKNRTTYAQINTGVNIALPANFEISPRIAYNRAVKGRQYSYEPDQVETRMKQGGGQGIEVEVPISKKFANGSKISLTPFYRGWQVKESNFTVTEEYDSYGLGSIEPKNHTHEKGVRLQYSF
;
A
#
# COMPACT_ATOMS: atom_id res chain seq x y z
N MET A 1 -9.41 31.96 -13.20
CA MET A 1 -8.92 31.43 -14.51
C MET A 1 -8.78 29.91 -14.33
N LYS A 2 -9.58 29.12 -15.08
CA LYS A 2 -9.63 27.66 -15.00
C LYS A 2 -8.48 27.09 -15.81
N ASN A 3 -7.50 26.44 -15.16
CA ASN A 3 -6.49 25.64 -15.86
C ASN A 3 -6.92 24.17 -15.82
N SER A 4 -7.51 23.74 -16.91
CA SER A 4 -7.80 22.32 -17.19
C SER A 4 -6.50 21.65 -17.65
N ALA A 5 -5.85 20.91 -16.78
CA ALA A 5 -4.71 20.06 -17.14
C ALA A 5 -5.25 18.79 -17.81
N HIS A 6 -5.16 18.72 -19.13
CA HIS A 6 -5.41 17.52 -19.90
C HIS A 6 -4.21 16.57 -19.70
N PHE A 7 -4.41 15.49 -19.00
CA PHE A 7 -3.46 14.38 -18.94
C PHE A 7 -3.64 13.53 -20.20
N CYS A 8 -2.74 13.68 -21.16
CA CYS A 8 -2.62 12.76 -22.30
C CYS A 8 -2.10 11.42 -21.81
N PHE A 9 -2.92 10.37 -21.92
CA PHE A 9 -2.48 8.98 -21.83
C PHE A 9 -1.69 8.63 -23.09
N ALA A 10 -0.37 8.63 -23.01
CA ALA A 10 0.47 8.04 -24.03
C ALA A 10 0.44 6.51 -23.84
N VAL A 11 -0.39 5.82 -24.59
CA VAL A 11 -0.31 4.37 -24.76
C VAL A 11 0.87 4.09 -25.68
N LEU A 12 1.99 3.67 -25.08
CA LEU A 12 3.12 3.13 -25.85
C LEU A 12 2.70 1.77 -26.41
N ALA A 13 2.29 1.75 -27.67
CA ALA A 13 2.12 0.54 -28.44
C ALA A 13 3.52 0.01 -28.85
N LEU A 14 4.11 -0.87 -28.05
CA LEU A 14 5.26 -1.65 -28.49
C LEU A 14 4.74 -2.77 -29.38
N SER A 15 4.97 -2.65 -30.69
CA SER A 15 4.78 -3.72 -31.66
C SER A 15 5.80 -4.84 -31.42
N ALA A 16 5.34 -5.96 -30.85
CA ALA A 16 6.16 -7.14 -30.66
C ALA A 16 6.16 -8.00 -31.95
N ALA A 17 7.32 -8.15 -32.56
CA ALA A 17 7.54 -9.11 -33.62
C ALA A 17 7.36 -10.55 -33.10
N VAL A 18 6.58 -11.35 -33.81
CA VAL A 18 6.31 -12.76 -33.50
C VAL A 18 7.55 -13.57 -33.84
N SER A 19 8.23 -14.10 -32.83
CA SER A 19 9.26 -15.14 -33.01
C SER A 19 8.88 -16.36 -32.15
N THR A 20 9.13 -17.56 -32.66
CA THR A 20 8.90 -18.87 -32.03
C THR A 20 9.49 -18.95 -30.64
N GLN A 21 8.66 -19.30 -29.64
CA GLN A 21 8.89 -18.93 -28.24
C GLN A 21 9.67 -19.97 -27.47
N ALA A 22 10.94 -19.68 -27.23
CA ALA A 22 11.53 -19.93 -25.92
C ALA A 22 10.87 -18.95 -24.91
N ALA A 23 10.53 -19.39 -23.69
CA ALA A 23 9.93 -18.52 -22.67
C ALA A 23 10.79 -17.26 -22.49
N ARG A 24 10.20 -16.09 -22.72
CA ARG A 24 10.95 -14.82 -22.61
C ARG A 24 11.53 -14.73 -21.19
N PRO A 25 12.82 -14.44 -21.02
CA PRO A 25 13.41 -14.33 -19.68
C PRO A 25 12.83 -13.13 -18.89
N VAL A 26 12.30 -12.13 -19.60
CA VAL A 26 11.72 -10.92 -19.01
C VAL A 26 10.24 -10.85 -19.32
N GLU A 27 9.43 -10.60 -18.29
CA GLU A 27 7.99 -10.32 -18.38
C GLU A 27 7.74 -8.94 -17.75
N PHE A 28 7.13 -8.04 -18.48
CA PHE A 28 6.65 -6.77 -17.99
C PHE A 28 5.17 -6.88 -17.64
N THR A 29 4.76 -6.17 -16.60
CA THR A 29 3.36 -6.09 -16.17
C THR A 29 2.98 -4.65 -15.93
N VAL A 30 1.81 -4.25 -16.42
CA VAL A 30 1.17 -2.96 -16.11
C VAL A 30 -0.27 -3.20 -15.71
N GLY A 31 -0.81 -2.34 -14.87
CA GLY A 31 -2.18 -2.52 -14.43
C GLY A 31 -2.72 -1.38 -13.60
N SER A 32 -3.94 -1.56 -13.16
CA SER A 32 -4.63 -0.64 -12.26
C SER A 32 -5.38 -1.40 -11.18
N GLU A 33 -5.61 -0.72 -10.05
CA GLU A 33 -6.42 -1.23 -8.94
C GLU A 33 -7.49 -0.22 -8.57
N TYR A 34 -8.61 -0.74 -8.10
CA TYR A 34 -9.63 0.04 -7.40
C TYR A 34 -9.95 -0.67 -6.09
N TYR A 35 -9.86 0.07 -4.97
CA TYR A 35 -10.04 -0.52 -3.66
C TYR A 35 -10.59 0.46 -2.64
N ASN A 36 -11.25 -0.08 -1.61
CA ASN A 36 -11.60 0.65 -0.41
C ASN A 36 -10.49 0.50 0.62
N GLU A 37 -10.05 1.63 1.17
CA GLU A 37 -9.13 1.70 2.29
C GLU A 37 -9.89 2.08 3.56
N THR A 38 -9.56 1.43 4.67
CA THR A 38 -9.96 1.82 6.01
C THR A 38 -8.71 1.85 6.87
N TYR A 39 -8.35 3.04 7.36
CA TYR A 39 -7.28 3.28 8.31
C TYR A 39 -7.89 3.65 9.66
N ARG A 40 -7.36 3.11 10.76
CA ARG A 40 -7.84 3.36 12.11
C ARG A 40 -6.68 3.46 13.07
N GLU A 41 -6.80 4.37 14.03
CA GLU A 41 -5.92 4.49 15.19
C GLU A 41 -6.67 4.12 16.46
N TYR A 42 -5.90 3.63 17.44
CA TYR A 42 -6.45 3.11 18.69
C TYR A 42 -5.62 3.58 19.86
N GLU A 43 -6.32 3.88 20.96
CA GLU A 43 -5.72 4.09 22.28
C GLU A 43 -5.06 2.82 22.82
N GLN A 44 -4.34 2.96 23.94
CA GLN A 44 -3.70 1.82 24.60
C GLN A 44 -4.73 0.82 25.13
N ASP A 45 -5.90 1.31 25.61
CA ASP A 45 -7.01 0.48 26.07
C ASP A 45 -7.78 -0.23 24.93
N GLY A 46 -7.49 0.14 23.68
CA GLY A 46 -8.11 -0.42 22.48
C GLY A 46 -9.33 0.36 21.97
N SER A 47 -9.74 1.44 22.62
CA SER A 47 -10.76 2.35 22.11
C SER A 47 -10.28 3.00 20.80
N ARG A 48 -11.23 3.40 19.96
CA ARG A 48 -10.93 4.01 18.67
C ARG A 48 -10.70 5.50 18.82
N LEU A 49 -9.50 5.95 18.44
CA LEU A 49 -9.16 7.37 18.35
C LEU A 49 -9.70 8.01 17.08
N MET A 50 -9.39 7.39 15.94
CA MET A 50 -9.80 7.94 14.65
C MET A 50 -10.01 6.86 13.60
N GLN A 51 -10.70 7.23 12.52
CA GLN A 51 -10.85 6.45 11.30
C GLN A 51 -10.76 7.36 10.08
N GLN A 52 -10.03 6.91 9.08
CA GLN A 52 -10.14 7.41 7.71
C GLN A 52 -10.62 6.29 6.81
N LYS A 53 -11.60 6.57 5.96
CA LYS A 53 -12.18 5.59 5.05
C LYS A 53 -12.49 6.22 3.70
N GLY A 54 -12.12 5.53 2.63
CA GLY A 54 -12.41 6.00 1.29
C GLY A 54 -12.02 5.03 0.19
N ASN A 55 -12.26 5.44 -1.05
CA ASN A 55 -11.91 4.65 -2.21
C ASN A 55 -10.69 5.27 -2.91
N LEU A 56 -9.74 4.41 -3.22
CA LEU A 56 -8.54 4.77 -3.94
C LEU A 56 -8.45 3.98 -5.24
N TRP A 57 -7.80 4.58 -6.21
CA TRP A 57 -7.36 3.90 -7.42
C TRP A 57 -5.84 3.94 -7.51
N SER A 58 -5.24 2.95 -8.17
CA SER A 58 -3.81 2.92 -8.36
C SER A 58 -3.42 2.50 -9.77
N ILE A 59 -2.21 2.89 -10.14
CA ILE A 59 -1.46 2.28 -11.22
C ILE A 59 -0.38 1.39 -10.62
N ASN A 60 -0.11 0.27 -11.27
CA ASN A 60 0.97 -0.63 -10.88
C ASN A 60 1.75 -1.08 -12.10
N ALA A 61 3.03 -1.34 -11.88
CA ALA A 61 3.94 -1.86 -12.88
C ALA A 61 4.90 -2.84 -12.24
N GLY A 62 5.39 -3.78 -13.03
CA GLY A 62 6.35 -4.75 -12.55
C GLY A 62 7.20 -5.32 -13.68
N VAL A 63 8.33 -5.87 -13.29
CA VAL A 63 9.21 -6.67 -14.15
C VAL A 63 9.55 -7.95 -13.40
N LYS A 64 9.44 -9.07 -14.11
CA LYS A 64 9.88 -10.39 -13.64
C LYS A 64 10.98 -10.88 -14.58
N TYR A 65 12.13 -11.18 -14.01
CA TYR A 65 13.24 -11.81 -14.72
C TYR A 65 13.34 -13.27 -14.29
N ARG A 66 13.24 -14.20 -15.25
CA ARG A 66 13.39 -15.63 -15.01
C ARG A 66 14.83 -16.05 -15.28
N PHE A 67 15.51 -16.54 -14.25
CA PHE A 67 16.84 -17.13 -14.38
C PHE A 67 16.77 -18.50 -15.06
N ASN A 68 15.69 -19.23 -14.75
CA ASN A 68 15.32 -20.52 -15.35
C ASN A 68 13.84 -20.81 -15.05
N ASP A 69 13.36 -22.01 -15.32
CA ASP A 69 11.95 -22.41 -15.14
C ASP A 69 11.47 -22.36 -13.70
N ARG A 70 12.37 -22.37 -12.73
CA ARG A 70 12.04 -22.41 -11.30
C ARG A 70 12.35 -21.12 -10.55
N HIS A 71 13.32 -20.34 -11.01
CA HIS A 71 13.87 -19.21 -10.27
C HIS A 71 13.63 -17.89 -10.99
N ALA A 72 13.10 -16.91 -10.29
CA ALA A 72 12.87 -15.58 -10.83
C ALA A 72 13.14 -14.49 -9.79
N ALA A 73 13.49 -13.30 -10.28
CA ALA A 73 13.43 -12.06 -9.50
C ALA A 73 12.28 -11.19 -10.00
N LYS A 74 11.64 -10.47 -9.11
CA LYS A 74 10.54 -9.54 -9.40
C LYS A 74 10.81 -8.19 -8.78
N LEU A 75 10.56 -7.13 -9.53
CA LEU A 75 10.45 -5.78 -9.03
C LEU A 75 9.04 -5.28 -9.34
N GLU A 76 8.34 -4.81 -8.33
CA GLU A 76 6.96 -4.34 -8.44
C GLU A 76 6.83 -2.96 -7.81
N GLY A 77 6.05 -2.09 -8.43
CA GLY A 77 5.74 -0.76 -7.93
C GLY A 77 4.25 -0.45 -8.06
N ARG A 78 3.74 0.30 -7.08
CA ARG A 78 2.35 0.79 -7.04
C ARG A 78 2.33 2.24 -6.59
N TYR A 79 1.52 3.05 -7.25
CA TYR A 79 1.14 4.38 -6.81
C TYR A 79 -0.36 4.48 -6.74
N SER A 80 -0.88 4.90 -5.60
CA SER A 80 -2.31 5.03 -5.34
C SER A 80 -2.66 6.45 -4.96
N ARG A 81 -3.86 6.87 -5.32
CA ARG A 81 -4.46 8.12 -4.86
C ARG A 81 -5.96 8.00 -4.74
N GLY A 82 -6.54 8.81 -3.87
CA GLY A 82 -7.98 8.90 -3.68
C GLY A 82 -8.34 9.96 -2.66
N LYS A 83 -9.52 9.83 -2.10
CA LYS A 83 -10.02 10.68 -1.03
C LYS A 83 -10.58 9.82 0.07
N THR A 84 -10.37 10.24 1.30
CA THR A 84 -10.89 9.58 2.49
C THR A 84 -11.69 10.55 3.34
N ASP A 85 -12.68 10.04 4.03
CA ASP A 85 -13.41 10.75 5.07
C ASP A 85 -12.78 10.40 6.42
N TYR A 86 -12.41 11.43 7.16
CA TYR A 86 -11.92 11.34 8.52
C TYR A 86 -13.06 11.44 9.53
N THR A 87 -12.96 10.67 10.60
CA THR A 87 -13.78 10.77 11.81
C THR A 87 -12.86 10.49 12.99
N GLY A 88 -12.79 11.40 13.93
CA GLY A 88 -11.90 11.30 15.08
C GLY A 88 -12.34 12.24 16.19
N SER A 89 -11.37 12.69 16.97
CA SER A 89 -11.54 13.69 18.03
C SER A 89 -10.64 14.89 17.76
N VAL A 90 -10.95 16.01 18.37
CA VAL A 90 -10.09 17.19 18.47
C VAL A 90 -9.58 17.26 19.90
N GLN A 91 -8.27 17.39 20.06
CA GLN A 91 -7.66 17.74 21.33
C GLN A 91 -7.38 19.25 21.31
N TYR A 92 -7.84 19.96 22.32
CA TYR A 92 -7.52 21.37 22.52
C TYR A 92 -6.38 21.47 23.52
N ILE A 93 -5.25 21.96 23.05
CA ILE A 93 -4.10 22.26 23.89
C ILE A 93 -4.08 23.77 24.10
N THR A 94 -4.24 24.22 25.33
CA THR A 94 -4.03 25.61 25.73
C THR A 94 -2.76 25.70 26.58
N GLU A 95 -2.25 26.90 26.84
CA GLU A 95 -1.07 27.08 27.69
C GLU A 95 -1.19 26.46 29.08
N ASP A 96 -2.43 26.31 29.59
CA ASP A 96 -2.69 25.83 30.94
C ASP A 96 -3.47 24.50 31.01
N TYR A 97 -3.94 23.96 29.88
CA TYR A 97 -4.87 22.85 29.91
C TYR A 97 -4.88 22.04 28.60
N ILE A 98 -4.85 20.71 28.74
CA ILE A 98 -5.10 19.77 27.64
C ILE A 98 -6.50 19.19 27.84
N ASP A 99 -7.41 19.50 26.93
CA ASP A 99 -8.73 18.86 26.88
C ASP A 99 -8.66 17.63 25.97
N ASP A 100 -8.55 16.46 26.58
CA ASP A 100 -8.60 15.16 25.94
C ASP A 100 -9.99 14.49 26.03
N SER A 101 -10.97 15.19 26.59
CA SER A 101 -12.33 14.69 26.80
C SER A 101 -13.16 14.57 25.50
N ALA A 102 -12.64 15.07 24.38
CA ALA A 102 -13.33 15.01 23.11
C ALA A 102 -13.43 13.57 22.58
N SER A 103 -14.65 13.04 22.57
CA SER A 103 -14.92 11.66 22.16
C SER A 103 -14.73 11.45 20.64
N TYR A 104 -14.48 10.19 20.26
CA TYR A 104 -14.51 9.78 18.85
C TYR A 104 -15.80 10.24 18.16
N GLY A 105 -15.65 10.92 17.03
CA GLY A 105 -16.75 11.49 16.25
C GLY A 105 -16.99 12.98 16.46
N SER A 106 -16.28 13.63 17.41
CA SER A 106 -16.38 15.08 17.64
C SER A 106 -15.77 15.90 16.47
N ALA A 107 -14.82 15.33 15.73
CA ALA A 107 -14.22 15.93 14.54
C ALA A 107 -14.45 15.08 13.29
N THR A 108 -14.80 15.74 12.20
CA THR A 108 -14.96 15.08 10.88
C THR A 108 -14.39 15.95 9.79
N LEU A 109 -13.67 15.33 8.83
CA LEU A 109 -13.19 15.97 7.64
C LEU A 109 -13.58 15.10 6.43
N LYS A 110 -14.14 15.72 5.39
CA LYS A 110 -14.59 15.02 4.20
C LYS A 110 -13.63 15.21 3.04
N ASN A 111 -13.44 14.13 2.25
CA ASN A 111 -12.67 14.18 1.01
C ASN A 111 -11.20 14.56 1.17
N ALA A 112 -10.56 14.27 2.31
CA ALA A 112 -9.12 14.48 2.50
C ALA A 112 -8.32 13.69 1.46
N PRO A 113 -7.38 14.33 0.72
CA PRO A 113 -6.61 13.63 -0.28
C PRO A 113 -5.67 12.60 0.36
N ARG A 114 -5.66 11.38 -0.19
CA ARG A 114 -4.87 10.24 0.27
C ARG A 114 -3.98 9.73 -0.85
N HIS A 115 -2.69 9.53 -0.57
CA HIS A 115 -1.72 8.96 -1.50
C HIS A 115 -0.96 7.80 -0.85
N ALA A 116 -0.64 6.77 -1.64
CA ALA A 116 0.21 5.68 -1.19
C ALA A 116 1.19 5.26 -2.28
N TYR A 117 2.38 4.83 -1.86
CA TYR A 117 3.40 4.23 -2.73
C TYR A 117 3.80 2.90 -2.11
N ASP A 118 4.09 1.94 -2.96
CA ASP A 118 4.70 0.69 -2.55
C ASP A 118 5.67 0.24 -3.65
N ILE A 119 6.88 -0.13 -3.29
CA ILE A 119 7.87 -0.76 -4.17
C ILE A 119 8.44 -1.96 -3.45
N ARG A 120 8.57 -3.09 -4.18
CA ARG A 120 9.13 -4.31 -3.61
C ARG A 120 9.97 -5.08 -4.61
N ALA A 121 11.06 -5.65 -4.10
CA ALA A 121 11.92 -6.57 -4.83
C ALA A 121 11.81 -7.95 -4.16
N LEU A 122 11.47 -8.96 -4.95
CA LEU A 122 11.19 -10.32 -4.49
C LEU A 122 12.03 -11.32 -5.31
N TYR A 123 12.52 -12.35 -4.64
CA TYR A 123 12.94 -13.59 -5.25
C TYR A 123 11.80 -14.59 -5.17
N GLU A 124 11.56 -15.33 -6.23
CA GLU A 124 10.50 -16.34 -6.34
C GLU A 124 11.08 -17.68 -6.80
N TYR A 125 10.69 -18.74 -6.11
CA TYR A 125 10.94 -20.12 -6.49
C TYR A 125 9.63 -20.80 -6.84
N THR A 126 9.59 -21.50 -7.99
CA THR A 126 8.42 -22.26 -8.44
C THR A 126 8.76 -23.74 -8.49
N LEU A 127 8.01 -24.55 -7.74
CA LEU A 127 8.11 -26.02 -7.73
C LEU A 127 6.96 -26.59 -8.57
N PRO A 128 7.22 -27.14 -9.76
CA PRO A 128 6.23 -27.86 -10.52
C PRO A 128 5.89 -29.17 -9.81
N ILE A 129 4.61 -29.46 -9.63
CA ILE A 129 4.12 -30.71 -9.05
C ILE A 129 3.67 -31.66 -10.17
N ASN A 130 2.93 -31.11 -11.14
CA ASN A 130 2.52 -31.78 -12.37
C ASN A 130 2.13 -30.74 -13.43
N ASP A 131 1.58 -31.17 -14.55
CA ASP A 131 1.23 -30.28 -15.68
C ASP A 131 0.18 -29.21 -15.34
N ARG A 132 -0.59 -29.42 -14.27
CA ARG A 132 -1.67 -28.49 -13.85
C ARG A 132 -1.34 -27.70 -12.60
N PHE A 133 -0.44 -28.18 -11.75
CA PHE A 133 -0.19 -27.59 -10.43
C PHE A 133 1.29 -27.26 -10.24
N SER A 134 1.55 -26.07 -9.76
CA SER A 134 2.85 -25.69 -9.20
C SER A 134 2.67 -24.88 -7.92
N ILE A 135 3.64 -24.97 -7.02
CA ILE A 135 3.73 -24.17 -5.80
C ILE A 135 4.76 -23.07 -6.03
N ALA A 136 4.40 -21.85 -5.75
CA ALA A 136 5.33 -20.71 -5.74
C ALA A 136 5.61 -20.30 -4.30
N ALA A 137 6.86 -20.00 -3.99
CA ALA A 137 7.27 -19.40 -2.72
C ALA A 137 8.25 -18.25 -3.01
N GLY A 138 8.20 -17.21 -2.22
CA GLY A 138 9.06 -16.06 -2.44
C GLY A 138 9.41 -15.32 -1.16
N ALA A 139 10.48 -14.55 -1.23
CA ALA A 139 10.93 -13.67 -0.17
C ALA A 139 11.56 -12.40 -0.75
N GLY A 140 11.53 -11.32 0.01
CA GLY A 140 12.16 -10.08 -0.41
C GLY A 140 11.93 -8.92 0.54
N LEU A 141 12.17 -7.72 0.01
CA LEU A 141 12.06 -6.47 0.75
C LEU A 141 11.13 -5.52 0.02
N GLY A 142 10.41 -4.70 0.78
CA GLY A 142 9.58 -3.64 0.25
C GLY A 142 9.67 -2.36 1.06
N HIS A 143 9.20 -1.30 0.43
CA HIS A 143 9.08 0.02 1.05
C HIS A 143 7.74 0.63 0.68
N ARG A 144 6.93 0.95 1.69
CA ARG A 144 5.66 1.63 1.53
C ARG A 144 5.68 3.03 2.14
N VAL A 145 4.94 3.93 1.53
CA VAL A 145 4.70 5.28 2.05
C VAL A 145 3.21 5.55 1.96
N LEU A 146 2.64 6.03 3.04
CA LEU A 146 1.27 6.49 3.13
C LEU A 146 1.29 7.99 3.43
N ARG A 147 0.51 8.79 2.70
CA ARG A 147 0.39 10.23 2.91
C ARG A 147 -1.06 10.62 3.03
N ASP A 148 -1.32 11.35 4.07
CA ASP A 148 -2.56 12.03 4.35
C ASP A 148 -2.34 13.53 4.20
N LEU A 149 -3.19 14.21 3.46
CA LEU A 149 -3.03 15.61 3.09
C LEU A 149 -4.25 16.42 3.55
N SER A 150 -4.58 16.31 4.82
CA SER A 150 -5.76 16.96 5.44
C SER A 150 -5.69 18.48 5.37
N SER A 151 -4.50 19.07 5.48
CA SER A 151 -4.28 20.52 5.35
C SER A 151 -4.76 21.12 4.02
N ARG A 152 -4.94 20.29 2.99
CA ARG A 152 -5.49 20.74 1.70
C ARG A 152 -6.99 20.98 1.72
N ILE A 153 -7.68 20.49 2.73
CA ILE A 153 -9.13 20.66 2.93
C ILE A 153 -9.37 21.67 4.05
N ASP A 154 -8.67 21.50 5.17
CA ASP A 154 -8.68 22.45 6.28
C ASP A 154 -7.25 22.93 6.55
N PRO A 155 -6.93 24.22 6.32
CA PRO A 155 -5.59 24.77 6.57
C PRO A 155 -5.13 24.70 8.04
N ASN A 156 -6.04 24.49 8.98
CA ASN A 156 -5.71 24.31 10.39
C ASN A 156 -5.45 22.85 10.76
N ASP A 157 -5.64 21.92 9.81
CA ASP A 157 -5.30 20.50 10.00
C ASP A 157 -3.87 20.23 9.50
N TYR A 158 -3.29 19.12 9.91
CA TYR A 158 -1.93 18.74 9.60
C TYR A 158 -1.82 17.59 8.60
N ASP A 159 -0.72 17.56 7.86
CA ASP A 159 -0.42 16.46 6.94
C ASP A 159 0.39 15.37 7.64
N ARG A 160 0.14 14.11 7.27
CA ARG A 160 0.88 12.96 7.81
C ARG A 160 1.56 12.16 6.71
N LYS A 161 2.73 11.59 7.06
CA LYS A 161 3.47 10.68 6.17
C LYS A 161 4.06 9.53 6.97
N ASN A 162 3.52 8.34 6.76
CA ASN A 162 4.07 7.10 7.29
C ASN A 162 4.98 6.43 6.27
N ARG A 163 6.16 5.98 6.70
CA ARG A 163 7.14 5.24 5.90
C ARG A 163 7.47 3.92 6.58
N THR A 164 7.34 2.81 5.86
CA THR A 164 7.66 1.48 6.39
C THR A 164 8.49 0.70 5.39
N THR A 165 9.70 0.28 5.79
CA THR A 165 10.47 -0.73 5.10
C THR A 165 10.17 -2.07 5.75
N TYR A 166 9.92 -3.10 4.95
CA TYR A 166 9.49 -4.41 5.42
C TYR A 166 10.18 -5.55 4.70
N ALA A 167 10.32 -6.67 5.39
CA ALA A 167 10.62 -7.97 4.79
C ALA A 167 9.31 -8.68 4.48
N GLN A 168 9.25 -9.37 3.35
CA GLN A 168 8.11 -10.17 2.91
C GLN A 168 8.51 -11.61 2.68
N ILE A 169 7.65 -12.53 3.09
CA ILE A 169 7.61 -13.91 2.61
C ILE A 169 6.24 -14.17 2.00
N ASN A 170 6.20 -14.97 0.94
CA ASN A 170 4.92 -15.32 0.32
C ASN A 170 4.93 -16.76 -0.19
N THR A 171 3.73 -17.30 -0.34
CA THR A 171 3.51 -18.59 -1.00
C THR A 171 2.19 -18.59 -1.74
N GLY A 172 2.06 -19.51 -2.68
CA GLY A 172 0.83 -19.69 -3.45
C GLY A 172 0.88 -20.92 -4.33
N VAL A 173 -0.24 -21.18 -4.96
CA VAL A 173 -0.40 -22.30 -5.90
C VAL A 173 -0.80 -21.74 -7.25
N ASN A 174 -0.20 -22.23 -8.33
CA ASN A 174 -0.67 -21.94 -9.68
C ASN A 174 -1.44 -23.17 -10.18
N ILE A 175 -2.64 -22.95 -10.67
CA ILE A 175 -3.57 -23.99 -11.14
C ILE A 175 -3.88 -23.69 -12.61
N ALA A 176 -3.33 -24.48 -13.51
CA ALA A 176 -3.64 -24.40 -14.92
C ALA A 176 -5.04 -24.99 -15.20
N LEU A 177 -5.87 -24.24 -15.90
CA LEU A 177 -7.23 -24.58 -16.28
C LEU A 177 -7.35 -24.73 -17.81
N PRO A 178 -8.41 -25.38 -18.30
CA PRO A 178 -8.68 -25.46 -19.73
C PRO A 178 -8.73 -24.07 -20.39
N ALA A 179 -8.54 -24.04 -21.71
CA ALA A 179 -8.59 -22.85 -22.52
C ALA A 179 -7.56 -21.74 -22.10
N ASN A 180 -6.38 -22.15 -21.60
CA ASN A 180 -5.30 -21.26 -21.15
C ASN A 180 -5.66 -20.31 -20.02
N PHE A 181 -6.63 -20.67 -19.19
CA PHE A 181 -6.87 -19.98 -17.92
C PHE A 181 -5.94 -20.49 -16.82
N GLU A 182 -5.71 -19.66 -15.83
CA GLU A 182 -4.92 -19.98 -14.64
C GLU A 182 -5.52 -19.27 -13.43
N ILE A 183 -5.61 -19.95 -12.30
CA ILE A 183 -5.94 -19.34 -11.01
C ILE A 183 -4.72 -19.50 -10.11
N SER A 184 -4.29 -18.42 -9.47
CA SER A 184 -3.03 -18.39 -8.71
C SER A 184 -3.21 -17.76 -7.31
N PRO A 185 -3.98 -18.41 -6.38
CA PRO A 185 -4.13 -17.89 -5.02
C PRO A 185 -2.79 -17.78 -4.31
N ARG A 186 -2.60 -16.66 -3.63
CA ARG A 186 -1.37 -16.31 -2.90
C ARG A 186 -1.67 -15.70 -1.56
N ILE A 187 -0.78 -15.94 -0.61
CA ILE A 187 -0.72 -15.28 0.68
C ILE A 187 0.69 -14.76 0.92
N ALA A 188 0.79 -13.58 1.49
CA ALA A 188 2.07 -12.99 1.90
C ALA A 188 1.98 -12.50 3.35
N TYR A 189 3.09 -12.63 4.05
CA TYR A 189 3.31 -12.04 5.36
C TYR A 189 4.43 -11.00 5.27
N ASN A 190 4.17 -9.83 5.82
CA ASN A 190 5.07 -8.68 5.83
C ASN A 190 5.47 -8.38 7.27
N ARG A 191 6.75 -8.15 7.51
CA ARG A 191 7.29 -7.72 8.81
C ARG A 191 8.01 -6.39 8.65
N ALA A 192 7.53 -5.35 9.32
CA ALA A 192 8.21 -4.06 9.36
C ALA A 192 9.59 -4.21 10.01
N VAL A 193 10.63 -3.76 9.31
CA VAL A 193 12.03 -3.71 9.78
C VAL A 193 12.43 -2.30 10.20
N LYS A 194 11.81 -1.29 9.58
CA LYS A 194 12.04 0.12 9.89
C LYS A 194 10.80 0.91 9.54
N GLY A 195 10.37 1.79 10.43
CA GLY A 195 9.27 2.71 10.19
C GLY A 195 9.51 4.07 10.80
N ARG A 196 8.91 5.08 10.19
CA ARG A 196 8.88 6.45 10.67
C ARG A 196 7.56 7.09 10.32
N GLN A 197 7.04 7.83 11.26
CA GLN A 197 5.92 8.75 11.07
C GLN A 197 6.45 10.18 11.05
N TYR A 198 5.86 11.00 10.22
CA TYR A 198 6.08 12.44 10.10
C TYR A 198 4.74 13.14 10.17
N SER A 199 4.62 14.12 11.05
CA SER A 199 3.53 15.08 11.11
C SER A 199 4.04 16.45 10.67
N TYR A 200 3.28 17.13 9.85
CA TYR A 200 3.59 18.47 9.31
C TYR A 200 2.49 19.41 9.78
N GLU A 201 2.74 20.10 10.86
CA GLU A 201 1.80 21.03 11.48
C GLU A 201 1.59 22.30 10.59
N PRO A 202 0.49 23.05 10.79
CA PRO A 202 0.18 24.24 9.99
C PRO A 202 1.26 25.32 10.03
N ASP A 203 2.00 25.44 11.13
CA ASP A 203 3.13 26.35 11.35
C ASP A 203 4.44 25.85 10.72
N GLN A 204 4.39 24.75 9.95
CA GLN A 204 5.51 24.10 9.26
C GLN A 204 6.48 23.33 10.18
N VAL A 205 6.16 23.14 11.42
CA VAL A 205 6.94 22.25 12.31
C VAL A 205 6.79 20.80 11.83
N GLU A 206 7.91 20.14 11.58
CA GLU A 206 7.95 18.71 11.23
C GLU A 206 8.31 17.87 12.47
N THR A 207 7.36 17.10 12.96
CA THR A 207 7.62 16.12 14.02
C THR A 207 7.96 14.76 13.41
N ARG A 208 9.04 14.13 13.89
CA ARG A 208 9.53 12.84 13.41
C ARG A 208 9.52 11.80 14.51
N MET A 209 8.69 10.77 14.35
CA MET A 209 8.57 9.69 15.31
C MET A 209 9.09 8.37 14.74
N LYS A 210 9.75 7.55 15.56
CA LYS A 210 10.14 6.19 15.17
C LYS A 210 8.96 5.25 15.40
N GLN A 211 8.50 4.60 14.34
CA GLN A 211 7.38 3.66 14.37
C GLN A 211 7.79 2.34 13.72
N GLY A 212 8.79 1.66 14.30
CA GLY A 212 9.49 0.53 13.68
C GLY A 212 8.81 -0.82 13.78
N GLY A 213 7.77 -0.96 14.62
CA GLY A 213 7.07 -2.23 14.80
C GLY A 213 5.84 -2.35 13.90
N GLY A 214 5.67 -3.50 13.25
CA GLY A 214 4.45 -3.73 12.46
C GLY A 214 4.49 -5.04 11.69
N GLN A 215 3.31 -5.46 11.24
CA GLN A 215 3.13 -6.66 10.42
C GLN A 215 1.98 -6.46 9.45
N GLY A 216 2.00 -7.20 8.35
CA GLY A 216 0.94 -7.18 7.36
C GLY A 216 0.67 -8.56 6.78
N ILE A 217 -0.56 -8.74 6.30
CA ILE A 217 -0.98 -9.93 5.56
C ILE A 217 -1.58 -9.45 4.25
N GLU A 218 -1.22 -10.12 3.16
CA GLU A 218 -1.83 -9.93 1.85
C GLU A 218 -2.39 -11.26 1.36
N VAL A 219 -3.61 -11.24 0.82
CA VAL A 219 -4.24 -12.38 0.16
C VAL A 219 -4.72 -11.90 -1.19
N GLU A 220 -4.37 -12.63 -2.25
CA GLU A 220 -4.79 -12.33 -3.60
C GLU A 220 -5.13 -13.62 -4.37
N VAL A 221 -6.08 -13.50 -5.30
CA VAL A 221 -6.51 -14.62 -6.14
C VAL A 221 -6.49 -14.18 -7.62
N PRO A 222 -5.31 -14.13 -8.28
CA PRO A 222 -5.24 -13.84 -9.70
C PRO A 222 -5.98 -14.88 -10.53
N ILE A 223 -6.89 -14.42 -11.38
CA ILE A 223 -7.55 -15.21 -12.42
C ILE A 223 -7.02 -14.67 -13.74
N SER A 224 -6.31 -15.49 -14.48
CA SER A 224 -5.54 -15.07 -15.65
C SER A 224 -5.96 -15.82 -16.89
N LYS A 225 -5.89 -15.15 -18.04
CA LYS A 225 -6.00 -15.73 -19.38
C LYS A 225 -4.70 -15.49 -20.11
N LYS A 226 -4.05 -16.57 -20.54
CA LYS A 226 -2.84 -16.52 -21.41
C LYS A 226 -3.26 -16.55 -22.87
N PHE A 227 -2.59 -15.75 -23.68
CA PHE A 227 -2.80 -15.67 -25.13
C PHE A 227 -1.68 -16.37 -25.89
N ALA A 228 -1.94 -16.71 -27.16
CA ALA A 228 -0.97 -17.42 -28.02
C ALA A 228 0.35 -16.62 -28.25
N ASN A 229 0.32 -15.29 -28.17
CA ASN A 229 1.50 -14.43 -28.26
C ASN A 229 2.32 -14.34 -26.96
N GLY A 230 1.95 -15.13 -25.92
CA GLY A 230 2.61 -15.16 -24.62
C GLY A 230 2.16 -14.06 -23.65
N SER A 231 1.33 -13.12 -24.08
CA SER A 231 0.77 -12.12 -23.16
C SER A 231 -0.30 -12.73 -22.25
N LYS A 232 -0.63 -11.99 -21.17
CA LYS A 232 -1.58 -12.45 -20.15
C LYS A 232 -2.40 -11.28 -19.64
N ILE A 233 -3.72 -11.45 -19.51
CA ILE A 233 -4.60 -10.57 -18.75
C ILE A 233 -4.95 -11.27 -17.44
N SER A 234 -4.96 -10.52 -16.33
CA SER A 234 -5.29 -11.03 -15.01
C SER A 234 -6.26 -10.10 -14.31
N LEU A 235 -7.31 -10.67 -13.74
CA LEU A 235 -8.20 -10.01 -12.77
C LEU A 235 -7.93 -10.61 -11.40
N THR A 236 -7.64 -9.76 -10.41
CA THR A 236 -7.19 -10.19 -9.10
C THR A 236 -7.98 -9.51 -8.00
N PRO A 237 -8.98 -10.16 -7.38
CA PRO A 237 -9.47 -9.73 -6.09
C PRO A 237 -8.36 -9.86 -5.05
N PHE A 238 -8.29 -8.88 -4.13
CA PHE A 238 -7.26 -8.87 -3.10
C PHE A 238 -7.76 -8.26 -1.78
N TYR A 239 -7.04 -8.64 -0.73
CA TYR A 239 -7.08 -8.03 0.58
C TYR A 239 -5.65 -7.78 1.06
N ARG A 240 -5.41 -6.59 1.65
CA ARG A 240 -4.16 -6.26 2.33
C ARG A 240 -4.49 -5.67 3.70
N GLY A 241 -3.91 -6.22 4.73
CA GLY A 241 -4.04 -5.75 6.10
C GLY A 241 -2.68 -5.40 6.68
N TRP A 242 -2.59 -4.27 7.37
CA TRP A 242 -1.40 -3.87 8.12
C TRP A 242 -1.80 -3.50 9.54
N GLN A 243 -0.93 -3.86 10.49
CA GLN A 243 -0.96 -3.43 11.87
C GLN A 243 0.39 -2.82 12.19
N VAL A 244 0.41 -1.59 12.64
CA VAL A 244 1.63 -0.87 13.02
C VAL A 244 1.51 -0.51 14.49
N LYS A 245 2.57 -0.75 15.24
CA LYS A 245 2.63 -0.44 16.67
C LYS A 245 2.73 1.07 16.87
N GLU A 246 2.41 1.51 18.05
CA GLU A 246 2.64 2.87 18.52
C GLU A 246 4.10 3.30 18.31
N SER A 247 4.33 4.58 18.05
CA SER A 247 5.65 5.16 17.93
C SER A 247 6.30 5.37 19.31
N ASN A 248 7.56 5.77 19.32
CA ASN A 248 8.14 6.39 20.52
C ASN A 248 7.50 7.78 20.74
N PHE A 249 7.44 8.19 22.00
CA PHE A 249 7.18 9.59 22.35
C PHE A 249 8.31 10.47 21.83
N THR A 250 7.99 11.63 21.28
CA THR A 250 8.94 12.60 20.74
C THR A 250 8.52 13.99 21.19
N VAL A 251 9.39 14.66 21.89
CA VAL A 251 9.21 16.08 22.25
C VAL A 251 9.51 16.92 21.01
N THR A 252 8.67 17.90 20.70
CA THR A 252 8.93 18.88 19.65
C THR A 252 9.66 20.08 20.25
N GLU A 253 10.60 20.67 19.52
CA GLU A 253 11.41 21.80 19.99
C GLU A 253 10.55 22.98 20.50
N GLU A 254 9.39 23.20 19.89
CA GLU A 254 8.45 24.26 20.25
C GLU A 254 7.79 24.04 21.63
N TYR A 255 7.57 22.78 22.02
CA TYR A 255 6.89 22.40 23.26
C TYR A 255 7.84 21.82 24.32
N ASP A 256 9.13 21.85 24.08
CA ASP A 256 10.15 21.27 24.96
C ASP A 256 10.13 21.89 26.37
N SER A 257 9.86 23.20 26.48
CA SER A 257 9.75 23.91 27.76
C SER A 257 8.57 23.43 28.63
N TYR A 258 7.56 22.77 28.04
CA TYR A 258 6.38 22.25 28.74
C TYR A 258 6.40 20.71 28.87
N GLY A 259 7.43 20.04 28.35
CA GLY A 259 7.50 18.58 28.29
C GLY A 259 6.44 17.94 27.40
N LEU A 260 5.80 18.73 26.53
CA LEU A 260 4.78 18.26 25.62
C LEU A 260 5.43 17.65 24.37
N GLY A 261 4.84 16.61 23.85
CA GLY A 261 5.36 15.92 22.67
C GLY A 261 4.27 15.16 21.93
N SER A 262 4.70 14.45 20.90
CA SER A 262 3.81 13.68 20.03
C SER A 262 4.11 12.20 20.08
N ILE A 263 3.06 11.41 19.97
CA ILE A 263 3.10 9.97 19.81
C ILE A 263 2.14 9.59 18.66
N GLU A 264 2.60 8.78 17.73
CA GLU A 264 1.71 8.21 16.73
C GLU A 264 1.08 6.93 17.29
N PRO A 265 -0.23 6.85 17.42
CA PRO A 265 -0.90 5.69 17.99
C PRO A 265 -0.70 4.42 17.17
N LYS A 266 -0.95 3.26 17.80
CA LYS A 266 -1.04 2.01 17.03
C LYS A 266 -2.15 2.12 16.00
N ASN A 267 -1.88 1.61 14.79
CA ASN A 267 -2.84 1.74 13.70
C ASN A 267 -3.04 0.46 12.90
N HIS A 268 -4.21 0.37 12.29
CA HIS A 268 -4.57 -0.71 11.37
C HIS A 268 -5.02 -0.12 10.03
N THR A 269 -4.46 -0.64 8.95
CA THR A 269 -4.91 -0.33 7.57
C THR A 269 -5.48 -1.58 6.94
N HIS A 270 -6.64 -1.47 6.29
CA HIS A 270 -7.27 -2.54 5.52
C HIS A 270 -7.59 -2.03 4.12
N GLU A 271 -7.10 -2.72 3.12
CA GLU A 271 -7.37 -2.47 1.70
C GLU A 271 -8.12 -3.68 1.12
N LYS A 272 -9.26 -3.46 0.44
CA LYS A 272 -10.06 -4.50 -0.22
C LYS A 272 -10.43 -4.03 -1.62
N GLY A 273 -10.10 -4.81 -2.64
CA GLY A 273 -10.33 -4.35 -3.99
C GLY A 273 -10.08 -5.38 -5.07
N VAL A 274 -10.01 -4.85 -6.27
CA VAL A 274 -9.71 -5.62 -7.48
C VAL A 274 -8.59 -4.96 -8.27
N ARG A 275 -7.77 -5.77 -8.91
CA ARG A 275 -6.66 -5.35 -9.75
C ARG A 275 -6.80 -5.97 -11.13
N LEU A 276 -6.69 -5.17 -12.17
CA LEU A 276 -6.59 -5.61 -13.57
C LEU A 276 -5.16 -5.38 -14.05
N GLN A 277 -4.56 -6.42 -14.65
CA GLN A 277 -3.18 -6.37 -15.14
C GLN A 277 -3.06 -6.98 -16.53
N TYR A 278 -2.13 -6.43 -17.29
CA TYR A 278 -1.65 -6.99 -18.54
C TYR A 278 -0.15 -7.26 -18.45
N SER A 279 0.26 -8.49 -18.81
CA SER A 279 1.67 -8.91 -18.82
C SER A 279 2.08 -9.30 -20.24
N PHE A 280 3.33 -8.98 -20.62
CA PHE A 280 3.86 -9.19 -21.99
C PHE A 280 5.37 -9.38 -21.99
#